data_a6688c4e5c27af6f8e1cb65ca8e715a9
#
_entry.id   a6688c4e5c27af6f8e1cb65ca8e715a9
#
_cell.length_a   1.000
_cell.length_b   1.000
_cell.length_c   1.000
_cell.angle_alpha   90.00
_cell.angle_beta   90.00
_cell.angle_gamma   90.00
#
_symmetry.space_group_name_H-M   'P 1'
#
loop_
_entity.id
_entity.type
_entity.pdbx_description
1 polymer ?
#
loop_
_entity_poly.entity_id
_entity_poly.type
_entity_poly.pdbx_seq_one_letter_code
_entity_poly.pdbx_strand_id
1 'polypeptide(L)'
;MNWVALGPITWIAVGAIAEAVGVVAIFVSLVYVAIQIRQNTKQMSRAVRSAELAAFERNIEHGNAFRELLILHPDLAELFLKGLKSFCGLRGAEKFRFGFLLRSTFSSTQGSYIRQLSVRHDPQGLDGIGGVVDSILVNPGAREWLERAEPDWRPEFREFVAERVAAIKQKAGESPT
;
A
#
# COMPACT_ATOMS: atom_id res chain seq x y z
N MET A 1 -52.12 47.69 37.01
CA MET A 1 -51.59 46.99 35.81
C MET A 1 -52.26 45.62 35.78
N ASN A 2 -53.29 45.48 34.90
CA ASN A 2 -54.06 44.22 34.79
C ASN A 2 -53.26 43.23 33.97
N TRP A 3 -52.72 42.21 34.60
CA TRP A 3 -52.26 41.02 33.92
C TRP A 3 -53.47 40.26 33.41
N VAL A 4 -53.85 40.56 32.18
CA VAL A 4 -54.86 39.78 31.49
C VAL A 4 -54.41 38.34 31.49
N ALA A 5 -55.14 37.49 32.17
CA ALA A 5 -54.94 36.06 32.18
C ALA A 5 -55.03 35.59 30.71
N LEU A 6 -53.86 35.26 30.15
CA LEU A 6 -53.78 34.60 28.85
C LEU A 6 -54.53 33.25 29.01
N GLY A 7 -55.69 33.14 28.40
CA GLY A 7 -56.55 31.98 28.55
C GLY A 7 -55.89 30.69 28.03
N PRO A 8 -56.38 29.51 28.39
CA PRO A 8 -55.79 28.21 28.02
C PRO A 8 -55.56 28.01 26.51
N ILE A 9 -56.31 28.73 25.68
CA ILE A 9 -56.19 28.71 24.21
C ILE A 9 -54.85 29.35 23.75
N THR A 10 -54.31 30.34 24.47
CA THR A 10 -53.03 31.00 24.11
C THR A 10 -51.83 30.13 24.42
N TRP A 11 -51.87 29.33 25.49
CA TRP A 11 -50.78 28.39 25.80
C TRP A 11 -50.76 27.22 24.79
N ILE A 12 -51.89 26.77 24.30
CA ILE A 12 -52.01 25.74 23.24
C ILE A 12 -51.42 26.31 21.93
N ALA A 13 -51.71 27.55 21.57
CA ALA A 13 -51.19 28.17 20.37
C ALA A 13 -49.67 28.35 20.45
N VAL A 14 -49.12 28.78 21.61
CA VAL A 14 -47.69 28.85 21.82
C VAL A 14 -47.00 27.52 21.74
N GLY A 15 -47.61 26.46 22.28
CA GLY A 15 -47.12 25.08 22.19
C GLY A 15 -47.04 24.60 20.71
N ALA A 16 -48.11 24.80 19.96
CA ALA A 16 -48.15 24.41 18.55
C ALA A 16 -47.08 25.17 17.68
N ILE A 17 -46.84 26.45 17.96
CA ILE A 17 -45.80 27.23 17.28
C ILE A 17 -44.41 26.68 17.65
N ALA A 18 -44.17 26.42 18.93
CA ALA A 18 -42.90 25.88 19.41
C ALA A 18 -42.60 24.51 18.80
N GLU A 19 -43.61 23.64 18.68
CA GLU A 19 -43.51 22.33 18.03
C GLU A 19 -43.17 22.49 16.54
N ALA A 20 -43.88 23.34 15.80
CA ALA A 20 -43.59 23.62 14.40
C ALA A 20 -42.16 24.15 14.18
N VAL A 21 -41.68 25.06 15.02
CA VAL A 21 -40.33 25.58 14.96
C VAL A 21 -39.32 24.46 15.28
N GLY A 22 -39.62 23.61 16.26
CA GLY A 22 -38.76 22.44 16.59
C GLY A 22 -38.62 21.48 15.43
N VAL A 23 -39.71 21.15 14.73
CA VAL A 23 -39.69 20.29 13.55
C VAL A 23 -38.87 20.90 12.42
N VAL A 24 -39.00 22.20 12.15
CA VAL A 24 -38.21 22.90 11.15
C VAL A 24 -36.73 22.89 11.52
N ALA A 25 -36.39 23.13 12.78
CA ALA A 25 -35.02 23.12 13.27
C ALA A 25 -34.36 21.74 13.12
N ILE A 26 -35.09 20.65 13.41
CA ILE A 26 -34.63 19.29 13.19
C ILE A 26 -34.38 19.03 11.70
N PHE A 27 -35.30 19.44 10.84
CA PHE A 27 -35.16 19.24 9.39
C PHE A 27 -33.94 19.98 8.84
N VAL A 28 -33.73 21.25 9.23
CA VAL A 28 -32.54 22.02 8.85
C VAL A 28 -31.27 21.35 9.35
N SER A 29 -31.26 20.85 10.57
CA SER A 29 -30.11 20.11 11.12
C SER A 29 -29.80 18.85 10.36
N LEU A 30 -30.83 18.08 9.96
CA LEU A 30 -30.64 16.87 9.14
C LEU A 30 -30.05 17.19 7.76
N VAL A 31 -30.55 18.24 7.10
CA VAL A 31 -30.03 18.71 5.80
C VAL A 31 -28.57 19.16 5.96
N TYR A 32 -28.25 19.89 7.00
CA TYR A 32 -26.90 20.33 7.31
C TYR A 32 -25.94 19.15 7.52
N VAL A 33 -26.35 18.15 8.30
CA VAL A 33 -25.57 16.92 8.51
C VAL A 33 -25.39 16.15 7.21
N ALA A 34 -26.43 16.04 6.38
CA ALA A 34 -26.31 15.38 5.08
C ALA A 34 -25.31 16.08 4.15
N ILE A 35 -25.27 17.42 4.15
CA ILE A 35 -24.29 18.21 3.41
C ILE A 35 -22.88 17.96 3.95
N GLN A 36 -22.71 17.96 5.29
CA GLN A 36 -21.42 17.68 5.92
C GLN A 36 -20.89 16.28 5.58
N ILE A 37 -21.77 15.26 5.64
CA ILE A 37 -21.38 13.89 5.26
C ILE A 37 -20.90 13.84 3.82
N ARG A 38 -21.62 14.48 2.89
CA ARG A 38 -21.21 14.54 1.48
C ARG A 38 -19.86 15.25 1.29
N GLN A 39 -19.64 16.35 1.99
CA GLN A 39 -18.36 17.08 1.92
C GLN A 39 -17.22 16.26 2.50
N ASN A 40 -17.46 15.60 3.64
CA ASN A 40 -16.48 14.75 4.32
C ASN A 40 -16.07 13.53 3.46
N THR A 41 -17.07 12.87 2.85
CA THR A 41 -16.82 11.76 1.91
C THR A 41 -15.98 12.21 0.70
N LYS A 42 -16.24 13.41 0.18
CA LYS A 42 -15.49 13.98 -0.94
C LYS A 42 -14.05 14.33 -0.56
N GLN A 43 -13.84 14.86 0.65
CA GLN A 43 -12.50 15.14 1.20
C GLN A 43 -11.72 13.84 1.45
N MET A 44 -12.39 12.83 2.01
CA MET A 44 -11.79 11.53 2.29
C MET A 44 -11.34 10.83 1.00
N SER A 45 -12.15 10.85 -0.06
CA SER A 45 -11.76 10.28 -1.35
C SER A 45 -10.57 11.02 -1.99
N ARG A 46 -10.48 12.34 -1.82
CA ARG A 46 -9.32 13.12 -2.28
C ARG A 46 -8.07 12.80 -1.46
N ALA A 47 -8.20 12.67 -0.15
CA ALA A 47 -7.10 12.32 0.74
C ALA A 47 -6.55 10.92 0.43
N VAL A 48 -7.42 9.94 0.18
CA VAL A 48 -7.01 8.59 -0.25
C VAL A 48 -6.23 8.65 -1.56
N ARG A 49 -6.75 9.36 -2.56
CA ARG A 49 -6.06 9.50 -3.86
C ARG A 49 -4.72 10.21 -3.75
N SER A 50 -4.62 11.25 -2.91
CA SER A 50 -3.34 11.92 -2.64
C SER A 50 -2.34 11.01 -1.94
N ALA A 51 -2.79 10.20 -0.98
CA ALA A 51 -1.94 9.22 -0.31
C ALA A 51 -1.44 8.13 -1.26
N GLU A 52 -2.28 7.69 -2.21
CA GLU A 52 -1.89 6.74 -3.26
C GLU A 52 -0.80 7.30 -4.18
N LEU A 53 -0.97 8.55 -4.63
CA LEU A 53 0.03 9.22 -5.47
C LEU A 53 1.36 9.37 -4.73
N ALA A 54 1.33 9.86 -3.49
CA ALA A 54 2.52 10.00 -2.67
C ALA A 54 3.22 8.66 -2.38
N ALA A 55 2.46 7.58 -2.30
CA ALA A 55 3.01 6.24 -2.13
C ALA A 55 3.64 5.71 -3.42
N PHE A 56 3.06 6.03 -4.58
CA PHE A 56 3.62 5.71 -5.89
C PHE A 56 4.93 6.48 -6.14
N GLU A 57 4.96 7.77 -5.87
CA GLU A 57 6.15 8.61 -5.96
C GLU A 57 7.29 8.05 -5.10
N ARG A 58 7.03 7.70 -3.83
CA ARG A 58 8.02 7.06 -2.95
C ARG A 58 8.59 5.76 -3.50
N ASN A 59 7.79 4.96 -4.20
CA ASN A 59 8.30 3.74 -4.83
C ASN A 59 9.24 4.04 -5.99
N ILE A 60 8.92 5.06 -6.80
CA ILE A 60 9.81 5.53 -7.88
C ILE A 60 11.12 6.05 -7.28
N GLU A 61 11.06 6.88 -6.23
CA GLU A 61 12.23 7.39 -5.54
C GLU A 61 13.13 6.26 -4.99
N HIS A 62 12.54 5.24 -4.37
CA HIS A 62 13.29 4.07 -3.89
C HIS A 62 13.98 3.32 -5.03
N GLY A 63 13.26 3.11 -6.15
CA GLY A 63 13.82 2.47 -7.33
C GLY A 63 14.94 3.31 -7.95
N ASN A 64 14.80 4.64 -7.98
CA ASN A 64 15.80 5.55 -8.48
C ASN A 64 17.03 5.59 -7.56
N ALA A 65 16.85 5.67 -6.25
CA ALA A 65 17.93 5.63 -5.28
C ALA A 65 18.76 4.33 -5.39
N PHE A 66 18.11 3.20 -5.62
CA PHE A 66 18.82 1.93 -5.86
C PHE A 66 19.64 1.95 -7.16
N ARG A 67 19.08 2.49 -8.26
CA ARG A 67 19.79 2.63 -9.53
C ARG A 67 20.97 3.60 -9.40
N GLU A 68 20.74 4.74 -8.76
CA GLU A 68 21.76 5.76 -8.50
C GLU A 68 22.91 5.17 -7.69
N LEU A 69 22.60 4.39 -6.65
CA LEU A 69 23.60 3.69 -5.85
C LEU A 69 24.50 2.79 -6.72
N LEU A 70 23.92 2.04 -7.65
CA LEU A 70 24.67 1.17 -8.55
C LEU A 70 25.45 1.95 -9.62
N ILE A 71 24.96 3.11 -10.06
CA ILE A 71 25.63 3.97 -11.04
C ILE A 71 26.85 4.68 -10.41
N LEU A 72 26.67 5.19 -9.19
CA LEU A 72 27.71 5.94 -8.48
C LEU A 72 28.80 5.04 -7.88
N HIS A 73 28.48 3.76 -7.65
CA HIS A 73 29.38 2.79 -7.03
C HIS A 73 29.60 1.56 -7.92
N PRO A 74 30.57 1.63 -8.87
CA PRO A 74 30.84 0.52 -9.79
C PRO A 74 31.18 -0.80 -9.07
N ASP A 75 31.90 -0.73 -7.94
CA ASP A 75 32.22 -1.90 -7.10
C ASP A 75 30.97 -2.60 -6.58
N LEU A 76 29.91 -1.83 -6.28
CA LEU A 76 28.64 -2.35 -5.83
C LEU A 76 27.85 -2.97 -7.00
N ALA A 77 27.93 -2.37 -8.18
CA ALA A 77 27.33 -2.93 -9.39
C ALA A 77 27.98 -4.27 -9.78
N GLU A 78 29.31 -4.35 -9.74
CA GLU A 78 30.04 -5.61 -9.97
C GLU A 78 29.67 -6.68 -8.96
N LEU A 79 29.62 -6.31 -7.67
CA LEU A 79 29.17 -7.20 -6.61
C LEU A 79 27.74 -7.70 -6.85
N PHE A 80 26.83 -6.81 -7.25
CA PHE A 80 25.46 -7.15 -7.50
C PHE A 80 25.34 -8.15 -8.68
N LEU A 81 26.04 -7.89 -9.79
CA LEU A 81 26.08 -8.80 -10.95
C LEU A 81 26.70 -10.14 -10.59
N LYS A 82 27.79 -10.16 -9.82
CA LYS A 82 28.44 -11.37 -9.31
C LYS A 82 27.50 -12.17 -8.43
N GLY A 83 26.79 -11.50 -7.51
CA GLY A 83 25.83 -12.11 -6.60
C GLY A 83 24.60 -12.67 -7.32
N LEU A 84 24.10 -12.01 -8.37
CA LEU A 84 23.00 -12.51 -9.21
C LEU A 84 23.40 -13.83 -9.93
N LYS A 85 24.66 -13.99 -10.32
CA LYS A 85 25.16 -15.23 -10.94
C LYS A 85 25.24 -16.37 -9.93
N SER A 86 25.81 -16.13 -8.74
CA SER A 86 25.87 -17.10 -7.66
C SER A 86 26.08 -16.41 -6.31
N PHE A 87 25.11 -16.54 -5.42
CA PHE A 87 25.24 -16.10 -4.03
C PHE A 87 26.23 -16.97 -3.25
N CYS A 88 26.25 -18.26 -3.54
CA CYS A 88 27.15 -19.20 -2.88
C CYS A 88 28.63 -18.89 -3.16
N GLY A 89 28.93 -18.34 -4.34
CA GLY A 89 30.27 -17.95 -4.74
C GLY A 89 30.78 -16.67 -4.08
N LEU A 90 29.91 -15.90 -3.40
CA LEU A 90 30.32 -14.71 -2.64
C LEU A 90 30.95 -15.09 -1.30
N ARG A 91 31.76 -14.21 -0.72
CA ARG A 91 32.43 -14.44 0.57
C ARG A 91 32.20 -13.30 1.55
N GLY A 92 32.09 -13.63 2.85
CA GLY A 92 32.09 -12.66 3.94
C GLY A 92 31.23 -11.42 3.70
N ALA A 93 31.89 -10.26 3.64
CA ALA A 93 31.21 -8.96 3.43
C ALA A 93 30.45 -8.85 2.10
N GLU A 94 30.87 -9.57 1.06
CA GLU A 94 30.16 -9.59 -0.23
C GLU A 94 28.75 -10.19 -0.08
N LYS A 95 28.64 -11.33 0.62
CA LYS A 95 27.35 -11.97 0.90
C LYS A 95 26.44 -11.05 1.68
N PHE A 96 26.99 -10.40 2.69
CA PHE A 96 26.24 -9.47 3.53
C PHE A 96 25.72 -8.29 2.71
N ARG A 97 26.58 -7.61 1.96
CA ARG A 97 26.21 -6.46 1.11
C ARG A 97 25.17 -6.85 0.05
N PHE A 98 25.37 -7.94 -0.67
CA PHE A 98 24.43 -8.44 -1.67
C PHE A 98 23.08 -8.82 -1.04
N GLY A 99 23.10 -9.51 0.09
CA GLY A 99 21.90 -9.88 0.82
C GLY A 99 21.06 -8.67 1.27
N PHE A 100 21.73 -7.58 1.70
CA PHE A 100 21.02 -6.33 2.04
C PHE A 100 20.42 -5.65 0.83
N LEU A 101 21.10 -5.65 -0.32
CA LEU A 101 20.56 -5.11 -1.56
C LEU A 101 19.27 -5.85 -1.97
N LEU A 102 19.30 -7.17 -1.96
CA LEU A 102 18.10 -7.97 -2.25
C LEU A 102 17.00 -7.76 -1.22
N ARG A 103 17.35 -7.77 0.08
CA ARG A 103 16.38 -7.52 1.15
C ARG A 103 15.69 -6.17 1.00
N SER A 104 16.44 -5.11 0.69
CA SER A 104 15.87 -3.77 0.44
C SER A 104 14.89 -3.78 -0.73
N THR A 105 15.26 -4.40 -1.84
CA THR A 105 14.41 -4.49 -3.03
C THR A 105 13.14 -5.28 -2.75
N PHE A 106 13.24 -6.45 -2.13
CA PHE A 106 12.07 -7.27 -1.80
C PHE A 106 11.17 -6.62 -0.73
N SER A 107 11.74 -5.91 0.26
CA SER A 107 10.94 -5.18 1.25
C SER A 107 10.12 -4.06 0.62
N SER A 108 10.70 -3.32 -0.31
CA SER A 108 9.97 -2.30 -1.09
C SER A 108 8.85 -2.93 -1.94
N THR A 109 9.16 -4.05 -2.59
CA THR A 109 8.22 -4.80 -3.43
C THR A 109 7.07 -5.37 -2.60
N GLN A 110 7.35 -5.93 -1.41
CA GLN A 110 6.34 -6.39 -0.46
C GLN A 110 5.40 -5.25 -0.05
N GLY A 111 5.94 -4.07 0.26
CA GLY A 111 5.13 -2.90 0.60
C GLY A 111 4.15 -2.53 -0.52
N SER A 112 4.59 -2.62 -1.77
CA SER A 112 3.76 -2.38 -2.95
C SER A 112 2.71 -3.47 -3.14
N TYR A 113 3.08 -4.74 -2.95
CA TYR A 113 2.20 -5.90 -3.06
C TYR A 113 1.06 -5.84 -2.03
N ILE A 114 1.38 -5.64 -0.75
CA ILE A 114 0.38 -5.55 0.32
C ILE A 114 -0.59 -4.38 0.09
N ARG A 115 -0.08 -3.24 -0.39
CA ARG A 115 -0.94 -2.10 -0.73
C ARG A 115 -1.88 -2.44 -1.87
N GLN A 116 -1.41 -3.14 -2.90
CA GLN A 116 -2.23 -3.53 -4.04
C GLN A 116 -3.36 -4.47 -3.61
N LEU A 117 -3.07 -5.44 -2.74
CA LEU A 117 -4.08 -6.33 -2.17
C LEU A 117 -5.10 -5.58 -1.30
N SER A 118 -4.63 -4.65 -0.45
CA SER A 118 -5.47 -4.03 0.57
C SER A 118 -6.35 -2.89 0.04
N VAL A 119 -5.89 -2.17 -1.00
CA VAL A 119 -6.53 -0.90 -1.43
C VAL A 119 -7.14 -0.99 -2.82
N ARG A 120 -6.47 -1.61 -3.77
CA ARG A 120 -6.87 -1.52 -5.19
C ARG A 120 -7.52 -2.76 -5.75
N HIS A 121 -7.13 -3.95 -5.33
CA HIS A 121 -7.52 -5.23 -5.95
C HIS A 121 -7.34 -5.19 -7.49
N ASP A 122 -6.27 -4.53 -7.95
CA ASP A 122 -5.99 -4.31 -9.38
C ASP A 122 -5.04 -5.39 -9.90
N PRO A 123 -5.50 -6.29 -10.78
CA PRO A 123 -4.66 -7.34 -11.36
C PRO A 123 -3.44 -6.82 -12.12
N GLN A 124 -3.58 -5.70 -12.86
CA GLN A 124 -2.48 -5.12 -13.63
C GLN A 124 -1.34 -4.61 -12.74
N GLY A 125 -1.69 -4.06 -11.58
CA GLY A 125 -0.70 -3.65 -10.59
C GLY A 125 0.06 -4.83 -10.00
N LEU A 126 -0.59 -5.97 -9.81
CA LEU A 126 0.04 -7.20 -9.35
C LEU A 126 0.99 -7.79 -10.42
N ASP A 127 0.62 -7.73 -11.69
CA ASP A 127 1.47 -8.16 -12.80
C ASP A 127 2.77 -7.34 -12.88
N GLY A 128 2.67 -6.03 -12.72
CA GLY A 128 3.84 -5.14 -12.65
C GLY A 128 4.80 -5.51 -11.51
N ILE A 129 4.25 -5.80 -10.32
CA ILE A 129 5.02 -6.26 -9.17
C ILE A 129 5.65 -7.63 -9.46
N GLY A 130 4.89 -8.54 -10.07
CA GLY A 130 5.38 -9.84 -10.52
C GLY A 130 6.56 -9.72 -11.47
N GLY A 131 6.51 -8.80 -12.43
CA GLY A 131 7.61 -8.53 -13.36
C GLY A 131 8.91 -8.10 -12.65
N VAL A 132 8.81 -7.28 -11.61
CA VAL A 132 9.99 -6.91 -10.80
C VAL A 132 10.57 -8.12 -10.08
N VAL A 133 9.73 -8.92 -9.43
CA VAL A 133 10.14 -10.15 -8.75
C VAL A 133 10.80 -11.13 -9.71
N ASP A 134 10.19 -11.36 -10.86
CA ASP A 134 10.71 -12.28 -11.89
C ASP A 134 12.05 -11.85 -12.44
N SER A 135 12.24 -10.54 -12.69
CA SER A 135 13.50 -9.99 -13.20
C SER A 135 14.69 -10.26 -12.29
N ILE A 136 14.44 -10.37 -11.00
CA ILE A 136 15.45 -10.71 -10.00
C ILE A 136 15.60 -12.24 -9.88
N LEU A 137 14.50 -12.96 -9.71
CA LEU A 137 14.47 -14.39 -9.44
C LEU A 137 14.83 -15.26 -10.65
N VAL A 138 14.83 -14.73 -11.88
CA VAL A 138 15.38 -15.43 -13.06
C VAL A 138 16.87 -15.75 -12.86
N ASN A 139 17.55 -14.97 -12.01
CA ASN A 139 18.97 -15.15 -11.72
C ASN A 139 19.18 -16.20 -10.61
N PRO A 140 20.06 -17.20 -10.82
CA PRO A 140 20.24 -18.29 -9.86
C PRO A 140 20.74 -17.82 -8.49
N GLY A 141 21.64 -16.84 -8.43
CA GLY A 141 22.15 -16.34 -7.14
C GLY A 141 21.09 -15.66 -6.28
N ALA A 142 20.05 -15.05 -6.88
CA ALA A 142 18.93 -14.52 -6.12
C ALA A 142 18.08 -15.64 -5.50
N ARG A 143 17.87 -16.75 -6.22
CA ARG A 143 17.17 -17.93 -5.69
C ARG A 143 17.98 -18.60 -4.58
N GLU A 144 19.30 -18.77 -4.76
CA GLU A 144 20.21 -19.28 -3.75
C GLU A 144 20.17 -18.44 -2.45
N TRP A 145 20.08 -17.12 -2.58
CA TRP A 145 19.91 -16.22 -1.44
C TRP A 145 18.57 -16.42 -0.77
N LEU A 146 17.48 -16.50 -1.52
CA LEU A 146 16.14 -16.66 -0.99
C LEU A 146 16.00 -17.94 -0.15
N GLU A 147 16.54 -19.05 -0.62
CA GLU A 147 16.53 -20.35 0.08
C GLU A 147 17.27 -20.32 1.42
N ARG A 148 18.26 -19.43 1.57
CA ARG A 148 19.11 -19.36 2.79
C ARG A 148 18.78 -18.23 3.73
N ALA A 149 18.22 -17.15 3.22
CA ALA A 149 17.99 -15.94 3.99
C ALA A 149 16.72 -16.04 4.84
N GLU A 150 15.79 -16.94 4.51
CA GLU A 150 14.48 -17.10 5.17
C GLU A 150 13.89 -15.74 5.58
N PRO A 151 13.60 -14.84 4.62
CA PRO A 151 13.21 -13.49 4.95
C PRO A 151 11.90 -13.48 5.74
N ASP A 152 11.84 -12.62 6.76
CA ASP A 152 10.63 -12.39 7.55
C ASP A 152 9.63 -11.55 6.76
N TRP A 153 8.97 -12.19 5.80
CA TRP A 153 7.93 -11.61 4.97
C TRP A 153 6.54 -12.01 5.46
N ARG A 154 5.55 -11.18 5.14
CA ARG A 154 4.16 -11.55 5.35
C ARG A 154 3.81 -12.82 4.57
N PRO A 155 2.95 -13.69 5.13
CA PRO A 155 2.59 -14.95 4.50
C PRO A 155 2.14 -14.81 3.04
N GLU A 156 1.28 -13.83 2.76
CA GLU A 156 0.72 -13.59 1.44
C GLU A 156 1.80 -13.24 0.40
N PHE A 157 2.80 -12.46 0.80
CA PHE A 157 3.90 -12.12 -0.09
C PHE A 157 4.88 -13.28 -0.27
N ARG A 158 5.05 -14.10 0.77
CA ARG A 158 5.89 -15.31 0.70
C ARG A 158 5.30 -16.32 -0.27
N GLU A 159 3.99 -16.56 -0.23
CA GLU A 159 3.28 -17.41 -1.18
C GLU A 159 3.43 -16.90 -2.61
N PHE A 160 3.18 -15.61 -2.81
CA PHE A 160 3.34 -14.97 -4.11
C PHE A 160 4.75 -15.16 -4.69
N VAL A 161 5.80 -14.95 -3.88
CA VAL A 161 7.20 -15.16 -4.33
C VAL A 161 7.47 -16.63 -4.61
N ALA A 162 6.95 -17.57 -3.80
CA ALA A 162 7.11 -19.00 -4.01
C ALA A 162 6.47 -19.47 -5.32
N GLU A 163 5.27 -18.98 -5.67
CA GLU A 163 4.62 -19.26 -6.95
C GLU A 163 5.46 -18.77 -8.13
N ARG A 164 6.06 -17.57 -8.02
CA ARG A 164 6.93 -17.03 -9.08
C ARG A 164 8.20 -17.87 -9.25
N VAL A 165 8.83 -18.29 -8.15
CA VAL A 165 9.99 -19.21 -8.20
C VAL A 165 9.62 -20.52 -8.89
N ALA A 166 8.48 -21.12 -8.54
CA ALA A 166 8.02 -22.37 -9.15
C ALA A 166 7.80 -22.20 -10.66
N ALA A 167 7.14 -21.11 -11.08
CA ALA A 167 6.91 -20.80 -12.50
C ALA A 167 8.23 -20.59 -13.26
N ILE A 168 9.24 -19.95 -12.67
CA ILE A 168 10.55 -19.74 -13.28
C ILE A 168 11.29 -21.09 -13.43
N LYS A 169 11.31 -21.93 -12.37
CA LYS A 169 11.93 -23.26 -12.41
C LYS A 169 11.28 -24.14 -13.49
N GLN A 170 9.96 -24.13 -13.60
CA GLN A 170 9.23 -24.87 -14.62
C GLN A 170 9.59 -24.43 -16.05
N LYS A 171 9.70 -23.11 -16.30
CA LYS A 171 10.11 -22.56 -17.59
C LYS A 171 11.56 -22.89 -17.95
N ALA A 172 12.43 -22.99 -16.95
CA ALA A 172 13.83 -23.35 -17.11
C ALA A 172 14.05 -24.88 -17.31
N GLY A 173 13.02 -25.72 -17.15
CA GLY A 173 13.14 -27.16 -17.18
C GLY A 173 13.80 -27.76 -15.93
N GLU A 174 13.92 -26.96 -14.86
CA GLU A 174 14.46 -27.40 -13.57
C GLU A 174 13.35 -28.13 -12.79
N SER A 175 13.59 -29.39 -12.37
CA SER A 175 12.63 -30.12 -11.52
C SER A 175 12.39 -29.38 -10.21
N PRO A 176 11.14 -29.30 -9.73
CA PRO A 176 10.86 -28.77 -8.41
C PRO A 176 11.52 -29.68 -7.36
N THR A 177 12.36 -29.09 -6.52
CA THR A 177 12.97 -29.77 -5.36
C THR A 177 12.01 -29.77 -4.19
#